data_b1929fca6766ac5a03456a500ef70303
#
_entry.id   b1929fca6766ac5a03456a500ef70303
#
_cell.length_a   1.000
_cell.length_b   1.000
_cell.length_c   1.000
_cell.angle_alpha   90.00
_cell.angle_beta   90.00
_cell.angle_gamma   90.00
#
_symmetry.space_group_name_H-M   'P 1'
#
loop_
_entity.id
_entity.type
_entity.pdbx_description
1 polymer ?
#
loop_
_entity_poly.entity_id
_entity_poly.type
_entity_poly.pdbx_seq_one_letter_code
_entity_poly.pdbx_strand_id
1 'polypeptide(L)'
;MQNVAYPNVSLNSNTFLNNIPIFAKIFTTQLMEINFKEIFTITMILFAVIDILGSIPIIVGLRSRIGHIQSGKATIVSAIIMIAFLFVGEEILKLIGIDANSFAVAGSFVLFFLALEMILGIQLHKEENSATASIVPIAFPLIAGAGTMTTLLSLRAVYDKINIIIAILINVILIYGVLKSSGKIEKLLG
;
A
#
# COMPACT_ATOMS: atom_id res chain seq x y z
N MET A 1 -63.41 23.23 -16.43
CA MET A 1 -62.14 22.49 -16.46
C MET A 1 -61.20 23.18 -15.50
N GLN A 2 -61.05 22.66 -14.29
CA GLN A 2 -60.13 23.21 -13.25
C GLN A 2 -58.76 22.61 -13.46
N ASN A 3 -57.76 23.48 -13.71
CA ASN A 3 -56.34 23.11 -13.72
C ASN A 3 -55.89 22.85 -12.31
N VAL A 4 -55.66 21.60 -11.97
CA VAL A 4 -54.98 21.18 -10.74
C VAL A 4 -53.47 21.40 -10.92
N ALA A 5 -52.96 22.48 -10.34
CA ALA A 5 -51.52 22.72 -10.26
C ALA A 5 -50.91 21.77 -9.21
N TYR A 6 -50.08 20.84 -9.67
CA TYR A 6 -49.24 20.03 -8.78
C TYR A 6 -48.15 20.92 -8.18
N PRO A 7 -47.93 20.90 -6.85
CA PRO A 7 -46.85 21.66 -6.25
C PRO A 7 -45.52 21.04 -6.71
N ASN A 8 -44.65 21.84 -7.33
CA ASN A 8 -43.26 21.51 -7.57
C ASN A 8 -42.56 21.32 -6.25
N VAL A 9 -42.46 20.08 -5.78
CA VAL A 9 -41.61 19.70 -4.68
C VAL A 9 -40.17 19.67 -5.22
N SER A 10 -39.49 20.81 -5.20
CA SER A 10 -38.06 20.84 -5.32
C SER A 10 -37.50 20.13 -4.06
N LEU A 11 -37.13 18.86 -4.22
CA LEU A 11 -36.40 18.10 -3.20
C LEU A 11 -35.06 18.79 -2.97
N ASN A 12 -35.06 19.71 -2.01
CA ASN A 12 -33.84 20.36 -1.56
C ASN A 12 -32.97 19.27 -0.86
N SER A 13 -31.91 18.85 -1.52
CA SER A 13 -31.00 17.84 -1.03
C SER A 13 -30.51 18.10 0.41
N ASN A 14 -30.44 19.38 0.80
CA ASN A 14 -30.07 19.81 2.14
C ASN A 14 -31.11 19.44 3.23
N THR A 15 -32.41 19.36 2.87
CA THR A 15 -33.48 19.02 3.83
C THR A 15 -33.49 17.51 4.11
N PHE A 16 -33.13 16.70 3.11
CA PHE A 16 -33.05 15.26 3.28
C PHE A 16 -31.88 14.86 4.20
N LEU A 17 -30.72 15.51 4.06
CA LEU A 17 -29.53 15.25 4.86
C LEU A 17 -29.67 15.64 6.33
N ASN A 18 -30.55 16.59 6.65
CA ASN A 18 -30.74 17.05 8.04
C ASN A 18 -31.55 16.06 8.90
N ASN A 19 -32.33 15.17 8.28
CA ASN A 19 -33.20 14.22 8.99
C ASN A 19 -32.57 12.81 9.11
N ILE A 20 -31.36 12.60 8.62
CA ILE A 20 -30.68 11.32 8.71
C ILE A 20 -29.95 11.23 10.05
N PRO A 21 -30.01 10.09 10.78
CA PRO A 21 -29.25 9.91 12.01
C PRO A 21 -27.76 10.16 11.77
N ILE A 22 -27.09 10.76 12.76
CA ILE A 22 -25.67 11.20 12.66
C ILE A 22 -24.77 10.12 12.09
N PHE A 23 -25.00 8.86 12.46
CA PHE A 23 -24.24 7.71 11.93
C PHE A 23 -24.44 7.53 10.41
N ALA A 24 -25.69 7.63 9.93
CA ALA A 24 -25.97 7.52 8.52
C ALA A 24 -25.46 8.73 7.72
N LYS A 25 -25.43 9.92 8.35
CA LYS A 25 -24.84 11.12 7.75
C LYS A 25 -23.32 11.00 7.60
N ILE A 26 -22.64 10.49 8.62
CA ILE A 26 -21.19 10.20 8.55
C ILE A 26 -20.93 9.15 7.46
N PHE A 27 -21.74 8.09 7.42
CA PHE A 27 -21.56 6.99 6.46
C PHE A 27 -21.84 7.44 5.01
N THR A 28 -22.90 8.24 4.77
CA THR A 28 -23.20 8.79 3.43
C THR A 28 -22.18 9.84 2.98
N THR A 29 -21.72 10.71 3.86
CA THR A 29 -20.66 11.67 3.54
C THR A 29 -19.37 10.96 3.17
N GLN A 30 -19.02 9.90 3.91
CA GLN A 30 -17.83 9.10 3.68
C GLN A 30 -17.91 8.26 2.39
N LEU A 31 -19.10 7.78 2.00
CA LEU A 31 -19.31 7.09 0.73
C LEU A 31 -19.31 8.04 -0.47
N MET A 32 -19.69 9.32 -0.28
CA MET A 32 -19.63 10.33 -1.32
C MET A 32 -18.21 10.78 -1.68
N GLU A 33 -17.22 10.46 -0.83
CA GLU A 33 -15.80 10.75 -1.07
C GLU A 33 -15.08 9.65 -1.88
N ILE A 34 -15.75 8.53 -2.19
CA ILE A 34 -15.17 7.46 -3.01
C ILE A 34 -15.11 7.93 -4.46
N ASN A 35 -13.90 8.20 -4.92
CA ASN A 35 -13.64 8.65 -6.28
C ASN A 35 -12.86 7.57 -7.06
N PHE A 36 -13.54 6.86 -7.93
CA PHE A 36 -12.95 5.78 -8.73
C PHE A 36 -11.74 6.22 -9.56
N LYS A 37 -11.76 7.46 -10.07
CA LYS A 37 -10.63 8.00 -10.83
C LYS A 37 -9.40 8.19 -9.92
N GLU A 38 -9.61 8.70 -8.73
CA GLU A 38 -8.54 8.85 -7.74
C GLU A 38 -8.00 7.49 -7.31
N ILE A 39 -8.88 6.54 -6.96
CA ILE A 39 -8.49 5.18 -6.57
C ILE A 39 -7.65 4.53 -7.66
N PHE A 40 -8.07 4.63 -8.92
CA PHE A 40 -7.32 4.09 -10.05
C PHE A 40 -5.94 4.75 -10.17
N THR A 41 -5.90 6.09 -10.11
CA THR A 41 -4.64 6.85 -10.17
C THR A 41 -3.69 6.46 -9.05
N ILE A 42 -4.17 6.44 -7.81
CA ILE A 42 -3.38 6.07 -6.63
C ILE A 42 -2.89 4.62 -6.75
N THR A 43 -3.76 3.71 -7.20
CA THR A 43 -3.42 2.29 -7.40
C THR A 43 -2.28 2.15 -8.40
N MET A 44 -2.33 2.87 -9.52
CA MET A 44 -1.27 2.84 -10.54
C MET A 44 0.05 3.42 -10.03
N ILE A 45 0.00 4.53 -9.28
CA ILE A 45 1.19 5.14 -8.68
C ILE A 45 1.83 4.16 -7.68
N LEU A 46 1.04 3.60 -6.76
CA LEU A 46 1.54 2.63 -5.78
C LEU A 46 2.06 1.36 -6.45
N PHE A 47 1.37 0.83 -7.46
CA PHE A 47 1.81 -0.33 -8.22
C PHE A 47 3.19 -0.08 -8.86
N ALA A 48 3.39 1.08 -9.46
CA ALA A 48 4.66 1.45 -10.09
C ALA A 48 5.80 1.61 -9.06
N VAL A 49 5.50 2.21 -7.89
CA VAL A 49 6.52 2.46 -6.85
C VAL A 49 6.88 1.20 -6.08
N ILE A 50 5.90 0.35 -5.78
CA ILE A 50 6.14 -0.94 -5.10
C ILE A 50 6.93 -1.88 -6.02
N ASP A 51 6.68 -1.78 -7.35
CA ASP A 51 7.38 -2.55 -8.40
C ASP A 51 7.52 -4.04 -8.06
N ILE A 52 6.40 -4.65 -7.69
CA ILE A 52 6.38 -6.07 -7.30
C ILE A 52 6.81 -6.99 -8.45
N LEU A 53 6.60 -6.57 -9.71
CA LEU A 53 7.00 -7.34 -10.88
C LEU A 53 8.51 -7.29 -11.09
N GLY A 54 9.14 -6.11 -10.97
CA GLY A 54 10.60 -5.95 -10.99
C GLY A 54 11.29 -6.63 -9.82
N SER A 55 10.57 -6.81 -8.71
CA SER A 55 11.06 -7.53 -7.53
C SER A 55 11.01 -9.06 -7.67
N ILE A 56 10.43 -9.63 -8.73
CA ILE A 56 10.33 -11.09 -8.92
C ILE A 56 11.69 -11.79 -8.83
N PRO A 57 12.79 -11.33 -9.47
CA PRO A 57 14.09 -11.97 -9.35
C PRO A 57 14.59 -12.01 -7.89
N ILE A 58 14.36 -10.94 -7.15
CA ILE A 58 14.71 -10.83 -5.73
C ILE A 58 13.92 -11.86 -4.91
N ILE A 59 12.62 -11.93 -5.15
CA ILE A 59 11.71 -12.87 -4.46
C ILE A 59 12.10 -14.32 -4.74
N VAL A 60 12.42 -14.64 -6.00
CA VAL A 60 12.86 -15.99 -6.40
C VAL A 60 14.21 -16.34 -5.77
N GLY A 61 15.17 -15.41 -5.79
CA GLY A 61 16.47 -15.59 -5.15
C GLY A 61 16.37 -15.77 -3.63
N LEU A 62 15.47 -15.04 -2.97
CA LEU A 62 15.20 -15.22 -1.55
C LEU A 62 14.55 -16.58 -1.27
N ARG A 63 13.59 -16.98 -2.11
CA ARG A 63 12.91 -18.27 -2.00
C ARG A 63 13.86 -19.45 -2.14
N SER A 64 14.81 -19.40 -3.09
CA SER A 64 15.82 -20.46 -3.27
C SER A 64 16.73 -20.62 -2.04
N ARG A 65 16.94 -19.54 -1.28
CA ARG A 65 17.74 -19.57 -0.04
C ARG A 65 16.98 -20.07 1.17
N ILE A 66 15.73 -19.60 1.37
CA ILE A 66 14.91 -19.83 2.57
C ILE A 66 13.97 -21.03 2.38
N GLY A 67 13.73 -21.46 1.13
CA GLY A 67 12.84 -22.57 0.77
C GLY A 67 11.39 -22.14 0.67
N HIS A 68 10.74 -21.65 1.72
CA HIS A 68 9.32 -21.30 1.71
C HIS A 68 9.05 -19.86 2.13
N ILE A 69 8.46 -19.08 1.23
CA ILE A 69 8.01 -17.72 1.54
C ILE A 69 6.59 -17.77 2.11
N GLN A 70 6.40 -17.19 3.29
CA GLN A 70 5.09 -17.02 3.90
C GLN A 70 4.35 -15.82 3.27
N SER A 71 3.94 -15.97 2.01
CA SER A 71 3.36 -14.90 1.19
C SER A 71 2.21 -14.17 1.90
N GLY A 72 1.30 -14.89 2.55
CA GLY A 72 0.18 -14.29 3.28
C GLY A 72 0.64 -13.41 4.43
N LYS A 73 1.59 -13.87 5.24
CA LYS A 73 2.10 -13.07 6.37
C LYS A 73 2.88 -11.85 5.88
N ALA A 74 3.75 -12.02 4.90
CA ALA A 74 4.50 -10.90 4.33
C ALA A 74 3.56 -9.81 3.78
N THR A 75 2.52 -10.22 3.05
CA THR A 75 1.52 -9.28 2.49
C THR A 75 0.72 -8.57 3.59
N ILE A 76 0.27 -9.28 4.62
CA ILE A 76 -0.46 -8.68 5.74
C ILE A 76 0.43 -7.69 6.50
N VAL A 77 1.67 -8.06 6.79
CA VAL A 77 2.63 -7.19 7.48
C VAL A 77 2.91 -5.94 6.65
N SER A 78 3.11 -6.07 5.34
CA SER A 78 3.28 -4.91 4.44
C SER A 78 2.07 -3.99 4.47
N ALA A 79 0.85 -4.55 4.41
CA ALA A 79 -0.38 -3.77 4.49
C ALA A 79 -0.49 -2.99 5.80
N ILE A 80 -0.20 -3.64 6.93
CA ILE A 80 -0.21 -3.01 8.26
C ILE A 80 0.81 -1.87 8.31
N ILE A 81 2.03 -2.09 7.82
CA ILE A 81 3.09 -1.07 7.79
C ILE A 81 2.64 0.12 6.93
N MET A 82 2.13 -0.11 5.72
CA MET A 82 1.67 0.96 4.83
C MET A 82 0.51 1.76 5.43
N ILE A 83 -0.47 1.09 6.02
CA ILE A 83 -1.62 1.75 6.66
C ILE A 83 -1.17 2.52 7.90
N ALA A 84 -0.35 1.93 8.75
CA ALA A 84 0.18 2.61 9.92
C ALA A 84 0.97 3.87 9.51
N PHE A 85 1.83 3.75 8.50
CA PHE A 85 2.62 4.89 8.02
C PHE A 85 1.77 5.97 7.35
N LEU A 86 0.69 5.61 6.69
CA LEU A 86 -0.28 6.57 6.14
C LEU A 86 -0.84 7.50 7.23
N PHE A 87 -1.08 6.98 8.44
CA PHE A 87 -1.67 7.77 9.53
C PHE A 87 -0.62 8.50 10.38
N VAL A 88 0.49 7.85 10.69
CA VAL A 88 1.45 8.29 11.72
C VAL A 88 2.81 8.64 11.12
N GLY A 89 3.04 8.35 9.84
CA GLY A 89 4.38 8.46 9.22
C GLY A 89 4.98 9.88 9.30
N GLU A 90 4.18 10.90 9.01
CA GLU A 90 4.64 12.29 9.08
C GLU A 90 5.07 12.68 10.52
N GLU A 91 4.30 12.26 11.52
CA GLU A 91 4.59 12.54 12.91
C GLU A 91 5.84 11.79 13.40
N ILE A 92 6.02 10.53 12.93
CA ILE A 92 7.23 9.76 13.24
C ILE A 92 8.46 10.45 12.65
N LEU A 93 8.42 10.87 11.38
CA LEU A 93 9.53 11.55 10.74
C LEU A 93 9.88 12.86 11.45
N LYS A 94 8.87 13.67 11.81
CA LYS A 94 9.05 14.91 12.59
C LYS A 94 9.67 14.63 13.97
N LEU A 95 9.21 13.57 14.64
CA LEU A 95 9.74 13.19 15.96
C LEU A 95 11.23 12.83 15.90
N ILE A 96 11.66 12.18 14.82
CA ILE A 96 13.06 11.80 14.59
C ILE A 96 13.87 12.99 14.05
N GLY A 97 13.21 14.04 13.58
CA GLY A 97 13.85 15.24 13.02
C GLY A 97 14.33 15.07 11.57
N ILE A 98 13.73 14.14 10.82
CA ILE A 98 14.05 13.91 9.40
C ILE A 98 12.84 14.25 8.52
N ASP A 99 13.12 14.69 7.30
CA ASP A 99 12.10 14.92 6.28
C ASP A 99 11.89 13.65 5.40
N ALA A 100 10.82 13.68 4.61
CA ALA A 100 10.47 12.56 3.73
C ALA A 100 11.54 12.29 2.65
N ASN A 101 12.25 13.32 2.18
CA ASN A 101 13.28 13.16 1.15
C ASN A 101 14.53 12.49 1.74
N SER A 102 14.98 12.93 2.92
CA SER A 102 16.07 12.28 3.65
C SER A 102 15.77 10.83 3.97
N PHE A 103 14.52 10.53 4.36
CA PHE A 103 14.05 9.17 4.57
C PHE A 103 14.09 8.34 3.27
N ALA A 104 13.66 8.91 2.12
CA ALA A 104 13.72 8.23 0.82
C ALA A 104 15.17 7.91 0.41
N VAL A 105 16.10 8.87 0.60
CA VAL A 105 17.52 8.66 0.31
C VAL A 105 18.10 7.53 1.18
N ALA A 106 17.87 7.56 2.48
CA ALA A 106 18.32 6.49 3.37
C ALA A 106 17.77 5.11 2.97
N GLY A 107 16.47 5.05 2.63
CA GLY A 107 15.84 3.81 2.16
C GLY A 107 16.39 3.31 0.84
N SER A 108 16.78 4.21 -0.09
CA SER A 108 17.40 3.81 -1.35
C SER A 108 18.75 3.11 -1.14
N PHE A 109 19.53 3.51 -0.15
CA PHE A 109 20.76 2.82 0.23
C PHE A 109 20.50 1.41 0.76
N VAL A 110 19.44 1.22 1.55
CA VAL A 110 19.05 -0.12 2.04
C VAL A 110 18.73 -1.04 0.87
N LEU A 111 17.94 -0.56 -0.09
CA LEU A 111 17.61 -1.34 -1.30
C LEU A 111 18.85 -1.61 -2.16
N PHE A 112 19.75 -0.64 -2.28
CA PHE A 112 20.99 -0.80 -3.02
C PHE A 112 21.88 -1.89 -2.40
N PHE A 113 22.07 -1.90 -1.08
CA PHE A 113 22.84 -2.93 -0.41
C PHE A 113 22.18 -4.31 -0.51
N LEU A 114 20.85 -4.38 -0.43
CA LEU A 114 20.11 -5.62 -0.65
C LEU A 114 20.32 -6.17 -2.07
N ALA A 115 20.27 -5.31 -3.07
CA ALA A 115 20.53 -5.68 -4.46
C ALA A 115 21.97 -6.15 -4.67
N LEU A 116 22.96 -5.45 -4.09
CA LEU A 116 24.36 -5.85 -4.11
C LEU A 116 24.59 -7.23 -3.49
N GLU A 117 24.02 -7.47 -2.32
CA GLU A 117 24.10 -8.77 -1.63
C GLU A 117 23.59 -9.89 -2.54
N MET A 118 22.51 -9.66 -3.26
CA MET A 118 21.95 -10.63 -4.19
C MET A 118 22.82 -10.86 -5.44
N ILE A 119 23.36 -9.79 -6.03
CA ILE A 119 24.20 -9.88 -7.23
C ILE A 119 25.53 -10.56 -6.91
N LEU A 120 26.14 -10.23 -5.77
CA LEU A 120 27.43 -10.77 -5.37
C LEU A 120 27.32 -12.17 -4.75
N GLY A 121 26.12 -12.64 -4.43
CA GLY A 121 25.88 -13.92 -3.77
C GLY A 121 26.45 -14.03 -2.35
N ILE A 122 26.82 -12.89 -1.75
CA ILE A 122 27.36 -12.82 -0.39
C ILE A 122 26.26 -12.47 0.59
N GLN A 123 26.34 -12.96 1.80
CA GLN A 123 25.41 -12.59 2.87
C GLN A 123 26.07 -11.54 3.76
N LEU A 124 25.67 -10.28 3.61
CA LEU A 124 26.09 -9.19 4.50
C LEU A 124 25.38 -9.27 5.85
N HIS A 125 24.19 -9.82 5.85
CA HIS A 125 23.41 -10.09 7.06
C HIS A 125 23.32 -11.60 7.28
N LYS A 126 23.79 -12.07 8.44
CA LYS A 126 23.56 -13.46 8.86
C LYS A 126 22.08 -13.61 9.22
N GLU A 127 21.30 -14.15 8.30
CA GLU A 127 19.93 -14.57 8.61
C GLU A 127 19.98 -15.84 9.47
N GLU A 128 19.61 -15.72 10.72
CA GLU A 128 19.27 -16.90 11.52
C GLU A 128 18.08 -17.59 10.86
N ASN A 129 18.14 -18.93 10.76
CA ASN A 129 17.12 -19.80 10.19
C ASN A 129 15.79 -19.76 11.00
N SER A 130 15.17 -18.60 11.09
CA SER A 130 13.90 -18.41 11.78
C SER A 130 12.75 -18.34 10.76
N ALA A 131 11.58 -18.82 11.15
CA ALA A 131 10.36 -18.74 10.34
C ALA A 131 9.97 -17.29 9.95
N THR A 132 10.56 -16.31 10.62
CA THR A 132 10.41 -14.87 10.36
C THR A 132 11.38 -14.32 9.32
N ALA A 133 12.45 -15.03 9.00
CA ALA A 133 13.48 -14.61 8.05
C ALA A 133 12.94 -14.32 6.64
N SER A 134 11.81 -14.94 6.26
CA SER A 134 11.17 -14.68 4.96
C SER A 134 10.22 -13.49 4.96
N ILE A 135 9.73 -13.06 6.12
CA ILE A 135 8.70 -12.01 6.20
C ILE A 135 9.35 -10.63 6.18
N VAL A 136 10.40 -10.44 6.97
CA VAL A 136 11.03 -9.13 7.17
C VAL A 136 11.58 -8.55 5.87
N PRO A 137 12.46 -9.22 5.09
CA PRO A 137 13.01 -8.58 3.90
C PRO A 137 11.98 -8.37 2.79
N ILE A 138 10.89 -9.13 2.76
CA ILE A 138 9.83 -8.97 1.76
C ILE A 138 8.86 -7.86 2.18
N ALA A 139 8.37 -7.89 3.42
CA ALA A 139 7.43 -6.89 3.89
C ALA A 139 8.08 -5.51 4.02
N PHE A 140 9.28 -5.47 4.55
CA PHE A 140 10.13 -4.29 4.67
C PHE A 140 11.59 -4.71 4.47
N PRO A 141 12.39 -4.09 3.59
CA PRO A 141 12.10 -2.84 2.86
C PRO A 141 11.48 -3.02 1.47
N LEU A 142 11.25 -4.27 0.99
CA LEU A 142 10.93 -4.51 -0.42
C LEU A 142 9.54 -3.94 -0.81
N ILE A 143 8.48 -4.31 -0.10
CA ILE A 143 7.10 -3.88 -0.42
C ILE A 143 6.80 -2.53 0.25
N ALA A 144 6.86 -2.48 1.58
CA ALA A 144 6.63 -1.26 2.34
C ALA A 144 7.96 -0.53 2.59
N GLY A 145 8.73 -0.29 1.52
CA GLY A 145 10.01 0.42 1.59
C GLY A 145 9.86 1.94 1.67
N ALA A 146 11.00 2.64 1.80
CA ALA A 146 11.01 4.09 1.91
C ALA A 146 10.36 4.78 0.70
N GLY A 147 10.52 4.24 -0.51
CA GLY A 147 9.84 4.77 -1.70
C GLY A 147 8.32 4.70 -1.59
N THR A 148 7.77 3.57 -1.17
CA THR A 148 6.33 3.41 -0.93
C THR A 148 5.84 4.34 0.17
N MET A 149 6.58 4.44 1.27
CA MET A 149 6.21 5.28 2.41
C MET A 149 6.22 6.77 2.08
N THR A 150 7.25 7.26 1.38
CA THR A 150 7.30 8.67 0.94
C THR A 150 6.23 8.99 -0.09
N THR A 151 5.91 8.04 -0.97
CA THR A 151 4.80 8.17 -1.91
C THR A 151 3.46 8.26 -1.16
N LEU A 152 3.23 7.44 -0.13
CA LEU A 152 2.03 7.53 0.70
C LEU A 152 1.88 8.88 1.39
N LEU A 153 2.98 9.47 1.88
CA LEU A 153 2.95 10.82 2.46
C LEU A 153 2.58 11.88 1.40
N SER A 154 3.14 11.77 0.20
CA SER A 154 2.83 12.67 -0.91
C SER A 154 1.37 12.54 -1.36
N LEU A 155 0.87 11.31 -1.48
CA LEU A 155 -0.52 11.04 -1.86
C LEU A 155 -1.50 11.54 -0.79
N ARG A 156 -1.15 11.43 0.49
CA ARG A 156 -1.97 11.94 1.61
C ARG A 156 -2.16 13.46 1.54
N ALA A 157 -1.22 14.20 0.97
CA ALA A 157 -1.32 15.65 0.81
C ALA A 157 -2.31 16.08 -0.29
N VAL A 158 -2.66 15.17 -1.22
CA VAL A 158 -3.43 15.48 -2.43
C VAL A 158 -4.77 14.75 -2.47
N TYR A 159 -4.86 13.53 -1.91
CA TYR A 159 -6.00 12.63 -2.03
C TYR A 159 -6.60 12.26 -0.67
N ASP A 160 -7.88 11.90 -0.67
CA ASP A 160 -8.57 11.45 0.52
C ASP A 160 -8.02 10.11 1.03
N LYS A 161 -7.87 10.00 2.35
CA LYS A 161 -7.32 8.82 3.01
C LYS A 161 -8.08 7.54 2.67
N ILE A 162 -9.40 7.61 2.49
CA ILE A 162 -10.24 6.47 2.12
C ILE A 162 -9.85 5.92 0.75
N ASN A 163 -9.66 6.79 -0.25
CA ASN A 163 -9.25 6.40 -1.59
C ASN A 163 -7.84 5.78 -1.57
N ILE A 164 -6.94 6.30 -0.73
CA ILE A 164 -5.60 5.73 -0.54
C ILE A 164 -5.68 4.35 0.11
N ILE A 165 -6.50 4.15 1.15
CA ILE A 165 -6.66 2.85 1.82
C ILE A 165 -7.20 1.80 0.83
N ILE A 166 -8.21 2.15 0.03
CA ILE A 166 -8.75 1.25 -0.98
C ILE A 166 -7.66 0.89 -2.01
N ALA A 167 -6.88 1.86 -2.46
CA ALA A 167 -5.78 1.63 -3.39
C ALA A 167 -4.67 0.75 -2.78
N ILE A 168 -4.33 0.92 -1.50
CA ILE A 168 -3.42 0.03 -0.76
C ILE A 168 -3.97 -1.40 -0.77
N LEU A 169 -5.25 -1.60 -0.45
CA LEU A 169 -5.86 -2.92 -0.40
C LEU A 169 -5.85 -3.61 -1.77
N ILE A 170 -6.12 -2.87 -2.85
CA ILE A 170 -6.02 -3.41 -4.22
C ILE A 170 -4.58 -3.86 -4.51
N ASN A 171 -3.57 -3.02 -4.21
CA ASN A 171 -2.17 -3.39 -4.40
C ASN A 171 -1.76 -4.60 -3.55
N VAL A 172 -2.22 -4.68 -2.30
CA VAL A 172 -1.98 -5.82 -1.40
C VAL A 172 -2.50 -7.13 -2.00
N ILE A 173 -3.66 -7.11 -2.66
CA ILE A 173 -4.21 -8.28 -3.35
C ILE A 173 -3.31 -8.67 -4.53
N LEU A 174 -2.84 -7.70 -5.33
CA LEU A 174 -1.93 -7.94 -6.44
C LEU A 174 -0.60 -8.51 -5.96
N ILE A 175 -0.01 -7.92 -4.91
CA ILE A 175 1.22 -8.38 -4.27
C ILE A 175 1.08 -9.83 -3.81
N TYR A 176 -0.02 -10.16 -3.11
CA TYR A 176 -0.28 -11.52 -2.67
C TYR A 176 -0.32 -12.50 -3.85
N GLY A 177 -1.00 -12.13 -4.94
CA GLY A 177 -1.05 -12.92 -6.17
C GLY A 177 0.34 -13.22 -6.72
N VAL A 178 1.21 -12.21 -6.84
CA VAL A 178 2.57 -12.36 -7.33
C VAL A 178 3.43 -13.21 -6.39
N LEU A 179 3.41 -12.91 -5.08
CA LEU A 179 4.16 -13.68 -4.08
C LEU A 179 3.75 -15.15 -4.05
N LYS A 180 2.45 -15.43 -4.15
CA LYS A 180 1.94 -16.81 -4.20
C LYS A 180 2.33 -17.53 -5.48
N SER A 181 2.38 -16.79 -6.60
CA SER A 181 2.76 -17.33 -7.91
C SER A 181 4.27 -17.49 -8.06
N SER A 182 5.09 -16.83 -7.25
CA SER A 182 6.56 -16.89 -7.34
C SER A 182 7.12 -18.30 -7.30
N GLY A 183 6.46 -19.23 -6.58
CA GLY A 183 6.88 -20.63 -6.56
C GLY A 183 6.63 -21.39 -7.87
N LYS A 184 5.70 -20.94 -8.71
CA LYS A 184 5.52 -21.48 -10.05
C LYS A 184 6.56 -20.87 -11.01
N ILE A 185 6.86 -19.59 -10.83
CA ILE A 185 7.85 -18.86 -11.63
C ILE A 185 9.25 -19.44 -11.38
N GLU A 186 9.61 -19.72 -10.12
CA GLU A 186 10.86 -20.40 -9.75
C GLU A 186 11.04 -21.73 -10.50
N LYS A 187 9.99 -22.57 -10.50
CA LYS A 187 10.01 -23.87 -11.22
C LYS A 187 10.10 -23.75 -12.74
N LEU A 188 9.76 -22.59 -13.29
CA LEU A 188 9.78 -22.34 -14.74
C LEU A 188 11.12 -21.78 -15.19
N LEU A 189 11.84 -21.10 -14.30
CA LEU A 189 13.14 -20.46 -14.55
C LEU A 189 14.34 -21.33 -14.14
N GLY A 190 14.15 -22.32 -13.29
CA GLY A 190 15.18 -23.25 -12.82
C GLY A 190 15.01 -24.66 -13.27
#